data_6d2079704fbf292831eb55e575083670
#
_entry.id   6d2079704fbf292831eb55e575083670
#
_cell.length_a   1.000
_cell.length_b   1.000
_cell.length_c   1.000
_cell.angle_alpha   90.00
_cell.angle_beta   90.00
_cell.angle_gamma   90.00
#
_symmetry.space_group_name_H-M   'P 1'
#
loop_
_entity.id
_entity.type
_entity.pdbx_description
1 polymer ?
#
loop_
_entity_poly.entity_id
_entity_poly.type
_entity_poly.pdbx_seq_one_letter_code
_entity_poly.pdbx_strand_id
1 'polypeptide(L)'
;MESAYLPKSVDPERSADQGLEFAGDLDPAPLARLGELLAAQAGPISSRFGFRRDEEGRAVMVGSAEASLPLICQRCTDLFLFEARADWRRVFARSETDEQELAEKGLDVCYHGGPLDVAELIEEELILALPMAPRHPEGCEPVARPAGGIHPFAGLAELLKRETRDN
;
A
#
# COMPACT_ATOMS: atom_id res chain seq x y z
N MET A 1 -27.46 0.81 -2.89
CA MET A 1 -27.48 2.00 -3.79
C MET A 1 -26.03 2.40 -3.98
N GLU A 2 -25.50 2.19 -5.15
CA GLU A 2 -24.15 2.58 -5.52
C GLU A 2 -24.13 4.10 -5.72
N SER A 3 -23.28 4.81 -4.97
CA SER A 3 -23.08 6.25 -5.14
C SER A 3 -21.88 6.46 -6.05
N ALA A 4 -22.04 7.13 -7.17
CA ALA A 4 -20.94 7.50 -8.09
C ALA A 4 -20.09 8.65 -7.52
N TYR A 5 -19.79 8.60 -6.22
CA TYR A 5 -19.08 9.64 -5.50
C TYR A 5 -18.38 9.05 -4.27
N LEU A 6 -17.11 9.40 -4.08
CA LEU A 6 -16.36 9.06 -2.87
C LEU A 6 -16.59 10.15 -1.82
N PRO A 7 -17.18 9.84 -0.67
CA PRO A 7 -17.34 10.79 0.42
C PRO A 7 -15.97 11.11 1.05
N LYS A 8 -15.85 12.30 1.65
CA LYS A 8 -14.62 12.67 2.36
C LYS A 8 -14.41 11.79 3.60
N SER A 9 -15.49 11.48 4.31
CA SER A 9 -15.45 10.61 5.49
C SER A 9 -16.67 9.75 5.59
N VAL A 10 -16.56 8.58 6.22
CA VAL A 10 -17.63 7.62 6.43
C VAL A 10 -17.61 7.12 7.87
N ASP A 11 -18.79 6.88 8.42
CA ASP A 11 -18.96 6.18 9.68
C ASP A 11 -19.14 4.68 9.37
N PRO A 12 -18.21 3.80 9.75
CA PRO A 12 -18.25 2.38 9.40
C PRO A 12 -19.49 1.66 9.95
N GLU A 13 -19.87 1.95 11.19
CA GLU A 13 -21.01 1.33 11.85
C GLU A 13 -22.34 1.68 11.15
N ARG A 14 -22.55 2.98 10.93
CA ARG A 14 -23.75 3.47 10.24
C ARG A 14 -23.79 3.00 8.79
N SER A 15 -22.65 2.99 8.12
CA SER A 15 -22.55 2.55 6.71
C SER A 15 -22.85 1.05 6.57
N ALA A 16 -22.40 0.23 7.54
CA ALA A 16 -22.69 -1.20 7.56
C ALA A 16 -24.16 -1.50 7.85
N ASP A 17 -24.83 -0.72 8.74
CA ASP A 17 -26.27 -0.85 9.00
C ASP A 17 -27.12 -0.56 7.76
N GLN A 18 -26.64 0.32 6.90
CA GLN A 18 -27.34 0.72 5.68
C GLN A 18 -26.90 -0.04 4.43
N GLY A 19 -25.84 -0.86 4.53
CA GLY A 19 -25.25 -1.59 3.39
C GLY A 19 -24.80 -0.62 2.29
N LEU A 20 -24.10 0.46 2.66
CA LEU A 20 -23.70 1.49 1.71
C LEU A 20 -22.53 1.02 0.85
N GLU A 21 -22.60 1.40 -0.43
CA GLU A 21 -21.53 1.17 -1.42
C GLU A 21 -21.18 2.50 -2.08
N PHE A 22 -19.88 2.70 -2.32
CA PHE A 22 -19.31 3.89 -2.91
C PHE A 22 -18.36 3.50 -4.04
N ALA A 23 -18.37 4.29 -5.11
CA ALA A 23 -17.42 4.15 -6.20
C ALA A 23 -17.14 5.53 -6.81
N GLY A 24 -15.91 5.77 -7.23
CA GLY A 24 -15.54 7.05 -7.85
C GLY A 24 -14.03 7.19 -7.97
N ASP A 25 -13.63 8.33 -8.50
CA ASP A 25 -12.22 8.68 -8.66
C ASP A 25 -11.78 9.66 -7.56
N LEU A 26 -10.57 9.45 -7.04
CA LEU A 26 -9.89 10.29 -6.09
C LEU A 26 -8.73 11.04 -6.78
N ASP A 27 -8.65 12.35 -6.57
CA ASP A 27 -7.47 13.12 -6.95
C ASP A 27 -6.30 12.75 -6.02
N PRO A 28 -5.15 12.30 -6.54
CA PRO A 28 -3.99 11.97 -5.72
C PRO A 28 -3.27 13.19 -5.14
N ALA A 29 -3.53 14.41 -5.61
CA ALA A 29 -2.80 15.62 -5.17
C ALA A 29 -2.75 15.84 -3.66
N PRO A 30 -3.80 15.56 -2.85
CA PRO A 30 -3.73 15.68 -1.40
C PRO A 30 -3.06 14.51 -0.68
N LEU A 31 -2.72 13.40 -1.37
CA LEU A 31 -2.14 12.19 -0.79
C LEU A 31 -0.62 12.36 -0.63
N ALA A 32 -0.21 13.03 0.44
CA ALA A 32 1.18 13.45 0.62
C ALA A 32 2.15 12.29 0.78
N ARG A 33 1.79 11.25 1.56
CA ARG A 33 2.64 10.06 1.80
C ARG A 33 2.85 9.26 0.52
N LEU A 34 1.78 9.03 -0.25
CA LEU A 34 1.87 8.37 -1.55
C LEU A 34 2.71 9.20 -2.51
N GLY A 35 2.49 10.52 -2.57
CA GLY A 35 3.23 11.45 -3.43
C GLY A 35 4.74 11.43 -3.21
N GLU A 36 5.20 11.26 -1.97
CA GLU A 36 6.64 11.15 -1.63
C GLU A 36 7.29 9.87 -2.19
N LEU A 37 6.51 8.83 -2.48
CA LEU A 37 7.00 7.58 -3.04
C LEU A 37 7.00 7.56 -4.57
N LEU A 38 6.34 8.52 -5.20
CA LEU A 38 6.20 8.59 -6.65
C LEU A 38 7.29 9.44 -7.30
N ALA A 39 7.67 9.07 -8.52
CA ALA A 39 8.66 9.80 -9.31
C ALA A 39 8.09 11.04 -10.02
N ALA A 40 6.76 11.11 -10.17
CA ALA A 40 6.02 12.21 -10.78
C ALA A 40 4.58 12.20 -10.28
N GLN A 41 3.80 13.20 -10.65
CA GLN A 41 2.38 13.26 -10.32
C GLN A 41 1.63 12.09 -10.97
N ALA A 42 0.83 11.38 -10.18
CA ALA A 42 -0.04 10.32 -10.64
C ALA A 42 -1.33 10.87 -11.28
N GLY A 43 -1.97 10.03 -12.09
CA GLY A 43 -3.34 10.25 -12.55
C GLY A 43 -4.37 9.95 -11.46
N PRO A 44 -5.68 10.04 -11.78
CA PRO A 44 -6.75 9.75 -10.83
C PRO A 44 -6.68 8.29 -10.35
N ILE A 45 -7.09 8.09 -9.10
CA ILE A 45 -7.18 6.79 -8.45
C ILE A 45 -8.64 6.36 -8.49
N SER A 46 -8.94 5.26 -9.17
CA SER A 46 -10.29 4.68 -9.16
C SER A 46 -10.47 3.77 -7.96
N SER A 47 -11.51 3.99 -7.18
CA SER A 47 -11.80 3.18 -6.00
C SER A 47 -13.28 2.85 -5.86
N ARG A 48 -13.52 1.67 -5.29
CA ARG A 48 -14.85 1.22 -4.89
C ARG A 48 -14.78 0.46 -3.58
N PHE A 49 -15.72 0.69 -2.69
CA PHE A 49 -15.83 -0.04 -1.44
C PHE A 49 -17.26 -0.07 -0.93
N GLY A 50 -17.55 -1.09 -0.12
CA GLY A 50 -18.87 -1.26 0.48
C GLY A 50 -18.76 -1.74 1.92
N PHE A 51 -19.82 -1.48 2.67
CA PHE A 51 -19.94 -1.84 4.07
C PHE A 51 -21.07 -2.87 4.27
N ARG A 52 -20.85 -3.81 5.19
CA ARG A 52 -21.84 -4.80 5.57
C ARG A 52 -21.63 -5.26 7.01
N ARG A 53 -22.59 -5.97 7.58
CA ARG A 53 -22.40 -6.72 8.82
C ARG A 53 -21.87 -8.12 8.53
N ASP A 54 -20.93 -8.59 9.37
CA ASP A 54 -20.55 -10.01 9.39
C ASP A 54 -21.54 -10.85 10.23
N GLU A 55 -21.26 -12.16 10.35
CA GLU A 55 -22.11 -13.09 11.10
C GLU A 55 -22.19 -12.76 12.61
N GLU A 56 -21.15 -12.11 13.13
CA GLU A 56 -21.07 -11.64 14.52
C GLU A 56 -21.63 -10.21 14.70
N GLY A 57 -22.18 -9.63 13.64
CA GLY A 57 -22.78 -8.30 13.64
C GLY A 57 -21.77 -7.15 13.67
N ARG A 58 -20.48 -7.38 13.34
CA ARG A 58 -19.47 -6.34 13.24
C ARG A 58 -19.55 -5.65 11.88
N ALA A 59 -19.19 -4.38 11.84
CA ALA A 59 -19.04 -3.67 10.59
C ALA A 59 -17.82 -4.21 9.83
N VAL A 60 -17.98 -4.51 8.56
CA VAL A 60 -16.92 -4.95 7.64
C VAL A 60 -16.95 -4.10 6.40
N MET A 61 -15.81 -3.59 6.01
CA MET A 61 -15.61 -2.92 4.74
C MET A 61 -14.84 -3.84 3.79
N VAL A 62 -15.30 -3.90 2.56
CA VAL A 62 -14.59 -4.57 1.45
C VAL A 62 -14.44 -3.56 0.34
N GLY A 63 -13.24 -3.45 -0.21
CA GLY A 63 -12.98 -2.47 -1.25
C GLY A 63 -11.81 -2.83 -2.15
N SER A 64 -11.63 -2.00 -3.17
CA SER A 64 -10.48 -2.02 -4.05
C SER A 64 -10.13 -0.62 -4.53
N ALA A 65 -8.85 -0.40 -4.83
CA ALA A 65 -8.36 0.78 -5.52
C ALA A 65 -7.40 0.39 -6.64
N GLU A 66 -7.44 1.11 -7.74
CA GLU A 66 -6.58 0.92 -8.91
C GLU A 66 -6.00 2.28 -9.33
N ALA A 67 -4.71 2.30 -9.64
CA ALA A 67 -4.02 3.52 -10.09
C ALA A 67 -2.78 3.18 -10.92
N SER A 68 -2.49 4.01 -11.93
CA SER A 68 -1.22 3.96 -12.66
C SER A 68 -0.24 4.93 -12.00
N LEU A 69 0.77 4.37 -11.30
CA LEU A 69 1.69 5.11 -10.44
C LEU A 69 3.07 5.21 -11.06
N PRO A 70 3.61 6.43 -11.28
CA PRO A 70 4.95 6.63 -11.83
C PRO A 70 6.02 6.30 -10.78
N LEU A 71 6.80 5.24 -11.01
CA LEU A 71 7.86 4.77 -10.13
C LEU A 71 9.22 4.77 -10.84
N ILE A 72 10.31 4.78 -10.05
CA ILE A 72 11.67 4.56 -10.56
C ILE A 72 12.02 3.09 -10.46
N CYS A 73 12.39 2.51 -11.60
CA CYS A 73 12.88 1.13 -11.64
C CYS A 73 14.19 0.98 -10.84
N GLN A 74 14.23 0.09 -9.87
CA GLN A 74 15.41 -0.15 -9.05
C GLN A 74 16.51 -0.94 -9.77
N ARG A 75 16.33 -1.25 -11.06
CA ARG A 75 17.32 -1.97 -11.87
C ARG A 75 17.99 -1.08 -12.91
N CYS A 76 17.22 -0.33 -13.70
CA CYS A 76 17.74 0.54 -14.76
C CYS A 76 17.69 2.03 -14.42
N THR A 77 17.04 2.41 -13.32
CA THR A 77 16.80 3.80 -12.85
C THR A 77 15.90 4.65 -13.74
N ASP A 78 15.26 4.06 -14.73
CA ASP A 78 14.29 4.76 -15.58
C ASP A 78 12.91 4.80 -14.90
N LEU A 79 12.14 5.84 -15.25
CA LEU A 79 10.75 5.97 -14.84
C LEU A 79 9.89 4.96 -15.61
N PHE A 80 8.92 4.35 -14.92
CA PHE A 80 7.90 3.52 -15.52
C PHE A 80 6.56 3.67 -14.80
N LEU A 81 5.49 3.30 -15.46
CA LEU A 81 4.16 3.27 -14.85
C LEU A 81 3.92 1.89 -14.25
N PHE A 82 3.61 1.88 -12.97
CA PHE A 82 3.24 0.69 -12.23
C PHE A 82 1.72 0.67 -12.05
N GLU A 83 1.08 -0.36 -12.56
CA GLU A 83 -0.36 -0.57 -12.38
C GLU A 83 -0.60 -1.16 -10.98
N ALA A 84 -0.85 -0.25 -10.04
CA ALA A 84 -1.14 -0.60 -8.66
C ALA A 84 -2.59 -1.06 -8.54
N ARG A 85 -2.77 -2.15 -7.79
CA ARG A 85 -4.07 -2.64 -7.37
C ARG A 85 -4.02 -3.04 -5.91
N ALA A 86 -4.89 -2.45 -5.11
CA ALA A 86 -5.13 -2.82 -3.73
C ALA A 86 -6.54 -3.41 -3.61
N ASP A 87 -6.65 -4.55 -2.95
CA ASP A 87 -7.92 -5.17 -2.57
C ASP A 87 -7.88 -5.40 -1.05
N TRP A 88 -8.89 -4.95 -0.32
CA TRP A 88 -8.91 -5.06 1.15
C TRP A 88 -10.23 -5.57 1.69
N ARG A 89 -10.15 -6.19 2.88
CA ARG A 89 -11.28 -6.54 3.72
C ARG A 89 -10.92 -6.20 5.16
N ARG A 90 -11.53 -5.18 5.72
CA ARG A 90 -11.23 -4.67 7.07
C ARG A 90 -12.43 -4.86 7.99
N VAL A 91 -12.20 -5.40 9.17
CA VAL A 91 -13.20 -5.57 10.22
C VAL A 91 -13.06 -4.42 11.22
N PHE A 92 -14.17 -3.80 11.61
CA PHE A 92 -14.15 -2.73 12.61
C PHE A 92 -14.43 -3.30 14.00
N ALA A 93 -13.43 -3.16 14.88
CA ALA A 93 -13.54 -3.56 16.28
C ALA A 93 -14.39 -2.56 17.06
N ARG A 94 -15.08 -3.04 18.08
CA ARG A 94 -15.94 -2.21 18.96
C ARG A 94 -15.16 -1.56 20.10
N SER A 95 -13.97 -2.06 20.39
CA SER A 95 -13.07 -1.54 21.42
C SER A 95 -11.63 -1.94 21.11
N GLU A 96 -10.65 -1.31 21.77
CA GLU A 96 -9.23 -1.69 21.67
C GLU A 96 -8.99 -3.15 22.11
N THR A 97 -9.75 -3.64 23.09
CA THR A 97 -9.63 -5.06 23.53
C THR A 97 -10.14 -6.00 22.44
N ASP A 98 -11.27 -5.68 21.81
CA ASP A 98 -11.84 -6.45 20.70
C ASP A 98 -10.89 -6.43 19.48
N GLU A 99 -10.22 -5.31 19.20
CA GLU A 99 -9.19 -5.20 18.17
C GLU A 99 -8.05 -6.18 18.41
N GLN A 100 -7.50 -6.21 19.62
CA GLN A 100 -6.40 -7.11 19.97
C GLN A 100 -6.81 -8.59 19.83
N GLU A 101 -7.98 -8.97 20.33
CA GLU A 101 -8.48 -10.35 20.21
C GLU A 101 -8.71 -10.80 18.77
N LEU A 102 -9.17 -9.88 17.92
CA LEU A 102 -9.42 -10.16 16.49
C LEU A 102 -8.10 -10.19 15.68
N ALA A 103 -7.15 -9.32 16.00
CA ALA A 103 -5.83 -9.31 15.40
C ALA A 103 -5.04 -10.60 15.70
N GLU A 104 -5.16 -11.14 16.94
CA GLU A 104 -4.58 -12.43 17.31
C GLU A 104 -5.15 -13.60 16.49
N LYS A 105 -6.38 -13.48 15.98
CA LYS A 105 -7.02 -14.44 15.08
C LYS A 105 -6.60 -14.25 13.61
N GLY A 106 -5.69 -13.30 13.32
CA GLY A 106 -5.18 -13.03 11.99
C GLY A 106 -6.14 -12.24 11.08
N LEU A 107 -7.09 -11.52 11.66
CA LEU A 107 -7.98 -10.65 10.91
C LEU A 107 -7.34 -9.28 10.71
N ASP A 108 -7.58 -8.65 9.56
CA ASP A 108 -7.29 -7.23 9.35
C ASP A 108 -8.35 -6.41 10.06
N VAL A 109 -7.98 -5.82 11.19
CA VAL A 109 -8.88 -5.19 12.13
C VAL A 109 -8.44 -3.76 12.38
N CYS A 110 -9.40 -2.88 12.54
CA CYS A 110 -9.19 -1.50 12.94
C CYS A 110 -10.20 -1.12 14.00
N TYR A 111 -9.73 -0.61 15.15
CA TYR A 111 -10.57 0.15 16.07
C TYR A 111 -10.50 1.61 15.66
N HIS A 112 -11.64 2.17 15.30
CA HIS A 112 -11.74 3.57 14.91
C HIS A 112 -12.83 4.25 15.71
N GLY A 113 -12.44 5.19 16.57
CA GLY A 113 -13.35 5.87 17.49
C GLY A 113 -14.22 6.97 16.85
N GLY A 114 -14.34 7.00 15.52
CA GLY A 114 -15.07 8.05 14.80
C GLY A 114 -15.18 7.80 13.29
N PRO A 115 -15.53 8.84 12.52
CA PRO A 115 -15.59 8.74 11.06
C PRO A 115 -14.21 8.49 10.44
N LEU A 116 -14.15 7.59 9.46
CA LEU A 116 -12.96 7.22 8.71
C LEU A 116 -12.72 8.22 7.57
N ASP A 117 -11.50 8.72 7.41
CA ASP A 117 -11.12 9.50 6.23
C ASP A 117 -10.87 8.56 5.05
N VAL A 118 -11.65 8.75 3.97
CA VAL A 118 -11.62 7.86 2.81
C VAL A 118 -10.32 8.04 2.00
N ALA A 119 -9.81 9.26 1.91
CA ALA A 119 -8.59 9.53 1.17
C ALA A 119 -7.37 8.91 1.89
N GLU A 120 -7.30 9.05 3.21
CA GLU A 120 -6.24 8.45 4.03
C GLU A 120 -6.25 6.91 3.95
N LEU A 121 -7.44 6.32 3.98
CA LEU A 121 -7.59 4.87 3.81
C LEU A 121 -7.07 4.39 2.45
N ILE A 122 -7.52 5.02 1.36
CA ILE A 122 -7.11 4.63 0.00
C ILE A 122 -5.60 4.85 -0.19
N GLU A 123 -5.04 5.93 0.37
CA GLU A 123 -3.61 6.20 0.36
C GLU A 123 -2.83 5.05 1.02
N GLU A 124 -3.25 4.62 2.22
CA GLU A 124 -2.61 3.55 2.97
C GLU A 124 -2.62 2.23 2.19
N GLU A 125 -3.77 1.84 1.65
CA GLU A 125 -3.90 0.61 0.88
C GLU A 125 -3.05 0.60 -0.40
N LEU A 126 -2.95 1.74 -1.09
CA LEU A 126 -2.08 1.87 -2.25
C LEU A 126 -0.60 1.83 -1.88
N ILE A 127 -0.19 2.45 -0.77
CA ILE A 127 1.19 2.36 -0.28
C ILE A 127 1.56 0.90 0.03
N LEU A 128 0.67 0.15 0.67
CA LEU A 128 0.88 -1.27 0.95
C LEU A 128 0.95 -2.15 -0.32
N ALA A 129 0.29 -1.74 -1.39
CA ALA A 129 0.33 -2.42 -2.68
C ALA A 129 1.61 -2.15 -3.49
N LEU A 130 2.39 -1.12 -3.11
CA LEU A 130 3.65 -0.82 -3.81
C LEU A 130 4.72 -1.90 -3.53
N PRO A 131 5.46 -2.34 -4.55
CA PRO A 131 6.57 -3.25 -4.34
C PRO A 131 7.73 -2.55 -3.64
N MET A 132 8.40 -3.21 -2.68
CA MET A 132 9.58 -2.68 -2.00
C MET A 132 10.74 -2.34 -2.95
N ALA A 133 10.84 -3.03 -4.09
CA ALA A 133 11.83 -2.80 -5.12
C ALA A 133 11.15 -2.80 -6.50
N PRO A 134 10.53 -1.68 -6.91
CA PRO A 134 9.82 -1.60 -8.18
C PRO A 134 10.74 -1.84 -9.37
N ARG A 135 10.26 -2.61 -10.33
CA ARG A 135 10.98 -2.94 -11.57
C ARG A 135 10.01 -2.99 -12.74
N HIS A 136 10.50 -2.72 -13.93
CA HIS A 136 9.72 -2.96 -15.13
C HIS A 136 9.21 -4.42 -15.15
N PRO A 137 7.98 -4.66 -15.61
CA PRO A 137 7.42 -6.02 -15.73
C PRO A 137 8.21 -6.87 -16.71
N GLU A 138 8.74 -6.28 -17.77
CA GLU A 138 9.65 -6.91 -18.71
C GLU A 138 11.09 -6.50 -18.46
N GLY A 139 12.06 -7.38 -18.81
CA GLY A 139 13.46 -7.22 -18.46
C GLY A 139 14.07 -5.94 -19.01
N CYS A 140 14.45 -5.03 -18.14
CA CYS A 140 15.32 -3.91 -18.43
C CYS A 140 16.79 -4.27 -18.14
N GLU A 141 17.72 -3.64 -18.81
CA GLU A 141 19.13 -3.84 -18.52
C GLU A 141 19.53 -3.10 -17.24
N PRO A 142 20.35 -3.71 -16.36
CA PRO A 142 20.92 -3.02 -15.20
C PRO A 142 21.76 -1.83 -15.66
N VAL A 143 21.77 -0.76 -14.86
CA VAL A 143 22.75 0.32 -15.07
C VAL A 143 24.16 -0.28 -15.08
N ALA A 144 24.88 -0.08 -16.18
CA ALA A 144 26.25 -0.57 -16.33
C ALA A 144 27.13 0.04 -15.23
N ARG A 145 27.76 -0.80 -14.42
CA ARG A 145 28.77 -0.32 -13.47
C ARG A 145 29.97 0.17 -14.28
N PRO A 146 30.52 1.36 -14.00
CA PRO A 146 31.72 1.81 -14.67
C PRO A 146 32.84 0.77 -14.47
N ALA A 147 33.42 0.29 -15.58
CA ALA A 147 34.56 -0.59 -15.55
C ALA A 147 35.71 0.15 -14.85
N GLY A 148 36.23 -0.34 -13.73
CA GLY A 148 37.30 0.28 -12.97
C GLY A 148 36.89 1.03 -11.70
N GLY A 149 35.64 0.86 -11.21
CA GLY A 149 35.21 1.39 -9.91
C GLY A 149 36.06 0.80 -8.77
N ILE A 150 36.39 1.66 -7.78
CA ILE A 150 36.97 1.21 -6.51
C ILE A 150 35.99 0.22 -5.88
N HIS A 151 36.42 -1.03 -5.72
CA HIS A 151 35.65 -2.02 -4.99
C HIS A 151 35.95 -1.89 -3.49
N PRO A 152 35.12 -1.25 -2.67
CA PRO A 152 35.42 -1.00 -1.24
C PRO A 152 35.74 -2.29 -0.47
N PHE A 153 35.24 -3.42 -0.95
CA PHE A 153 35.42 -4.75 -0.34
C PHE A 153 36.48 -5.63 -1.04
N ALA A 154 37.27 -5.07 -1.96
CA ALA A 154 38.29 -5.86 -2.66
C ALA A 154 39.31 -6.50 -1.71
N GLY A 155 39.62 -5.83 -0.59
CA GLY A 155 40.55 -6.32 0.44
C GLY A 155 39.99 -7.38 1.39
N LEU A 156 38.65 -7.62 1.39
CA LEU A 156 38.04 -8.60 2.31
C LEU A 156 38.56 -10.04 2.12
N ALA A 157 38.86 -10.43 0.88
CA ALA A 157 39.40 -11.74 0.59
C ALA A 157 40.80 -11.95 1.19
N GLU A 158 41.60 -10.89 1.35
CA GLU A 158 42.92 -10.94 1.98
C GLU A 158 42.82 -11.04 3.50
N LEU A 159 41.85 -10.34 4.10
CA LEU A 159 41.58 -10.42 5.54
C LEU A 159 41.12 -11.82 5.96
N LEU A 160 40.20 -12.44 5.19
CA LEU A 160 39.75 -13.81 5.43
C LEU A 160 40.86 -14.84 5.30
N LYS A 161 41.86 -14.64 4.40
CA LYS A 161 43.01 -15.53 4.27
C LYS A 161 44.02 -15.40 5.42
N ARG A 162 44.09 -14.25 6.09
CA ARG A 162 44.92 -14.05 7.28
C ARG A 162 44.41 -14.81 8.48
N GLU A 163 43.09 -14.74 8.76
CA GLU A 163 42.48 -15.45 9.90
C GLU A 163 42.63 -16.99 9.80
N THR A 164 42.64 -17.53 8.57
CA THR A 164 42.77 -18.98 8.39
C THR A 164 44.25 -19.48 8.50
N ARG A 165 45.24 -18.58 8.62
CA ARG A 165 46.67 -18.93 8.79
C ARG A 165 47.13 -18.92 10.24
N ASP A 166 46.36 -18.26 11.13
CA ASP A 166 46.73 -18.12 12.56
C ASP A 166 45.95 -19.09 13.47
N ASN A 167 45.29 -20.11 12.88
CA ASN A 167 44.61 -21.18 13.58
C ASN A 167 45.17 -22.55 13.03
#